data_f9a73a0992228c9dea52861ad94cc445
#
_entry.id   f9a73a0992228c9dea52861ad94cc445
#
_cell.length_a   1.000
_cell.length_b   1.000
_cell.length_c   1.000
_cell.angle_alpha   90.00
_cell.angle_beta   90.00
_cell.angle_gamma   90.00
#
_symmetry.space_group_name_H-M   'P 1'
#
loop_
_entity.id
_entity.type
_entity.pdbx_description
1 polymer ?
#
loop_
_entity_poly.entity_id
_entity_poly.type
_entity_poly.pdbx_seq_one_letter_code
_entity_poly.pdbx_strand_id
1 'polypeptide(L)'
;MLAELAAANAAFGVIKSFISNGKELSGCAKQISDFVFSKEAIEKNLKKKKAKGIGGADLEEFMALEQIREKEEELKQMMIYLGRPGLWQDWQQFQAEARKSRRYQEKMAQKRQEEIMEYVGYSIGFIIIVFFAGLAAWFVAKWTGRL
;
A
#
# COMPACT_ATOMS: atom_id res chain seq x y z
N MET A 1 10.14 7.28 -1.28
CA MET A 1 11.20 6.45 -1.82
C MET A 1 12.31 6.14 -0.80
N LEU A 2 13.00 7.10 -0.20
CA LEU A 2 13.99 6.83 0.86
C LEU A 2 13.38 6.08 2.06
N ALA A 3 12.14 6.35 2.39
CA ALA A 3 11.43 5.65 3.47
C ALA A 3 11.17 4.19 3.15
N GLU A 4 10.79 3.88 1.90
CA GLU A 4 10.56 2.50 1.46
C GLU A 4 11.87 1.71 1.41
N LEU A 5 12.96 2.34 0.94
CA LEU A 5 14.29 1.71 0.94
C LEU A 5 14.80 1.48 2.37
N ALA A 6 14.61 2.44 3.28
CA ALA A 6 14.94 2.29 4.69
C ALA A 6 14.14 1.17 5.35
N ALA A 7 12.84 1.08 5.07
CA ALA A 7 11.98 0.00 5.57
C ALA A 7 12.42 -1.37 5.04
N ALA A 8 12.77 -1.47 3.75
CA ALA A 8 13.31 -2.70 3.17
C ALA A 8 14.63 -3.11 3.83
N ASN A 9 15.53 -2.17 4.09
CA ASN A 9 16.81 -2.43 4.73
C ASN A 9 16.64 -2.90 6.19
N ALA A 10 15.75 -2.28 6.94
CA ALA A 10 15.43 -2.70 8.30
C ALA A 10 14.82 -4.11 8.33
N ALA A 11 13.86 -4.38 7.46
CA ALA A 11 13.24 -5.68 7.32
C ALA A 11 14.27 -6.76 6.94
N PHE A 12 15.15 -6.48 5.97
CA PHE A 12 16.24 -7.37 5.56
C PHE A 12 17.13 -7.76 6.74
N GLY A 13 17.56 -6.79 7.56
CA GLY A 13 18.42 -7.06 8.72
C GLY A 13 17.79 -8.02 9.71
N VAL A 14 16.49 -7.86 9.99
CA VAL A 14 15.75 -8.76 10.89
C VAL A 14 15.61 -10.16 10.28
N ILE A 15 15.21 -10.28 9.02
CA ILE A 15 15.05 -11.56 8.31
C ILE A 15 16.39 -12.31 8.29
N LYS A 16 17.47 -11.61 7.94
CA LYS A 16 18.83 -12.17 7.94
C LYS A 16 19.21 -12.74 9.31
N SER A 17 18.94 -12.00 10.39
CA SER A 17 19.18 -12.46 11.75
C SER A 17 18.37 -13.71 12.11
N PHE A 18 17.11 -13.81 11.66
CA PHE A 18 16.28 -15.00 11.88
C PHE A 18 16.83 -16.23 11.19
N ILE A 19 17.25 -16.10 9.92
CA ILE A 19 17.86 -17.20 9.14
C ILE A 19 19.17 -17.66 9.79
N SER A 20 20.05 -16.71 10.12
CA SER A 20 21.38 -17.01 10.74
C SER A 20 21.25 -17.68 12.11
N ASN A 21 20.18 -17.40 12.85
CA ASN A 21 19.92 -18.01 14.17
C ASN A 21 19.09 -19.31 14.06
N GLY A 22 18.82 -19.82 12.85
CA GLY A 22 18.03 -21.04 12.64
C GLY A 22 16.56 -20.93 13.09
N LYS A 23 16.03 -19.70 13.18
CA LYS A 23 14.63 -19.47 13.58
C LYS A 23 13.69 -19.60 12.39
N GLU A 24 12.45 -20.00 12.66
CA GLU A 24 11.44 -20.12 11.62
C GLU A 24 10.99 -18.75 11.06
N LEU A 25 10.75 -18.68 9.75
CA LEU A 25 10.29 -17.46 9.07
C LEU A 25 8.92 -16.97 9.55
N SER A 26 8.10 -17.84 10.13
CA SER A 26 6.81 -17.47 10.73
C SER A 26 6.96 -16.38 11.79
N GLY A 27 8.07 -16.39 12.54
CA GLY A 27 8.38 -15.38 13.56
C GLY A 27 8.74 -14.00 13.00
N CYS A 28 9.06 -13.89 11.71
CA CYS A 28 9.35 -12.62 11.03
C CYS A 28 8.39 -12.30 9.87
N ALA A 29 7.18 -12.85 9.89
CA ALA A 29 6.18 -12.66 8.84
C ALA A 29 5.88 -11.18 8.54
N LYS A 30 5.85 -10.32 9.57
CA LYS A 30 5.70 -8.87 9.41
C LYS A 30 6.84 -8.27 8.59
N GLN A 31 8.08 -8.62 8.92
CA GLN A 31 9.26 -8.11 8.24
C GLN A 31 9.32 -8.60 6.78
N ILE A 32 8.89 -9.83 6.52
CA ILE A 32 8.73 -10.35 5.16
C ILE A 32 7.72 -9.50 4.39
N SER A 33 6.58 -9.19 4.99
CA SER A 33 5.57 -8.30 4.40
C SER A 33 6.14 -6.91 4.13
N ASP A 34 6.83 -6.32 5.10
CA ASP A 34 7.42 -4.99 4.97
C ASP A 34 8.48 -4.94 3.84
N PHE A 35 9.31 -5.98 3.71
CA PHE A 35 10.28 -6.12 2.64
C PHE A 35 9.62 -6.19 1.25
N VAL A 36 8.63 -7.08 1.11
CA VAL A 36 7.90 -7.27 -0.15
C VAL A 36 7.16 -6.00 -0.57
N PHE A 37 6.52 -5.34 0.39
CA PHE A 37 5.75 -4.13 0.10
C PHE A 37 6.62 -2.93 -0.25
N SER A 38 7.78 -2.81 0.38
CA SER A 38 8.76 -1.78 0.04
C SER A 38 9.26 -1.97 -1.40
N LYS A 39 9.56 -3.20 -1.81
CA LYS A 39 9.92 -3.54 -3.19
C LYS A 39 8.80 -3.16 -4.18
N GLU A 40 7.57 -3.59 -3.91
CA GLU A 40 6.42 -3.29 -4.77
C GLU A 40 6.13 -1.78 -4.86
N ALA A 41 6.30 -1.03 -3.77
CA ALA A 41 6.10 0.42 -3.76
C ALA A 41 7.13 1.13 -4.67
N ILE A 42 8.39 0.74 -4.59
CA ILE A 42 9.47 1.27 -5.44
C ILE A 42 9.21 0.92 -6.92
N GLU A 43 8.85 -0.34 -7.22
CA GLU A 43 8.50 -0.76 -8.59
C GLU A 43 7.32 0.03 -9.17
N LYS A 44 6.28 0.26 -8.35
CA LYS A 44 5.10 1.04 -8.74
C LYS A 44 5.44 2.50 -9.01
N ASN A 45 6.31 3.09 -8.19
CA ASN A 45 6.77 4.46 -8.37
C ASN A 45 7.59 4.61 -9.66
N LEU A 46 8.51 3.68 -9.92
CA LEU A 46 9.30 3.64 -11.15
C LEU A 46 8.39 3.55 -12.39
N LYS A 47 7.42 2.64 -12.38
CA LYS A 47 6.44 2.51 -13.49
C LYS A 47 5.63 3.78 -13.70
N LYS A 48 5.18 4.44 -12.63
CA LYS A 48 4.41 5.69 -12.72
C LYS A 48 5.24 6.85 -13.30
N LYS A 49 6.51 6.96 -12.91
CA LYS A 49 7.41 8.01 -13.40
C LYS A 49 7.78 7.79 -14.88
N LYS A 50 8.08 6.54 -15.27
CA LYS A 50 8.30 6.18 -16.68
C LYS A 50 7.10 6.55 -17.55
N ALA A 51 5.90 6.29 -17.08
CA ALA A 51 4.67 6.66 -17.80
C ALA A 51 4.48 8.19 -17.95
N LYS A 52 5.09 8.99 -17.06
CA LYS A 52 5.05 10.46 -17.09
C LYS A 52 6.23 11.11 -17.84
N GLY A 53 7.18 10.33 -18.35
CA GLY A 53 8.32 10.85 -19.11
C GLY A 53 9.36 11.62 -18.28
N ILE A 54 9.41 11.41 -16.96
CA ILE A 54 10.34 12.11 -16.05
C ILE A 54 11.67 11.34 -15.99
N GLY A 55 12.62 11.68 -16.85
CA GLY A 55 13.85 10.90 -17.07
C GLY A 55 14.93 10.98 -15.98
N GLY A 56 14.91 11.96 -15.06
CA GLY A 56 15.98 12.10 -14.05
C GLY A 56 15.76 11.33 -12.76
N ALA A 57 14.50 11.06 -12.41
CA ALA A 57 14.12 10.35 -11.20
C ALA A 57 14.13 8.81 -11.36
N ASP A 58 14.26 8.33 -12.59
CA ASP A 58 14.25 6.89 -12.90
C ASP A 58 15.51 6.16 -12.43
N LEU A 59 16.68 6.84 -12.40
CA LEU A 59 17.93 6.22 -12.00
C LEU A 59 17.95 5.92 -10.48
N GLU A 60 17.44 6.84 -9.66
CA GLU A 60 17.42 6.66 -8.21
C GLU A 60 16.50 5.51 -7.78
N GLU A 61 15.29 5.42 -8.38
CA GLU A 61 14.39 4.29 -8.16
C GLU A 61 14.95 2.98 -8.72
N PHE A 62 15.61 3.04 -9.86
CA PHE A 62 16.27 1.87 -10.44
C PHE A 62 17.37 1.34 -9.52
N MET A 63 18.25 2.21 -9.03
CA MET A 63 19.29 1.84 -8.09
C MET A 63 18.74 1.30 -6.77
N ALA A 64 17.68 1.91 -6.24
CA ALA A 64 17.01 1.41 -5.05
C ALA A 64 16.39 0.01 -5.27
N LEU A 65 15.81 -0.23 -6.43
CA LEU A 65 15.25 -1.53 -6.78
C LEU A 65 16.34 -2.59 -6.94
N GLU A 66 17.48 -2.22 -7.54
CA GLU A 66 18.62 -3.12 -7.71
C GLU A 66 19.20 -3.53 -6.36
N GLN A 67 19.38 -2.58 -5.43
CA GLN A 67 19.80 -2.89 -4.06
C GLN A 67 18.85 -3.87 -3.33
N ILE A 68 17.54 -3.74 -3.55
CA ILE A 68 16.58 -4.67 -2.95
C ILE A 68 16.67 -6.07 -3.60
N ARG A 69 16.91 -6.13 -4.90
CA ARG A 69 17.11 -7.41 -5.61
C ARG A 69 18.37 -8.13 -5.15
N GLU A 70 19.47 -7.41 -4.98
CA GLU A 70 20.71 -7.97 -4.42
C GLU A 70 20.47 -8.56 -3.04
N LYS A 71 19.74 -7.85 -2.17
CA LYS A 71 19.38 -8.34 -0.84
C LYS A 71 18.46 -9.56 -0.88
N GLU A 72 17.52 -9.61 -1.82
CA GLU A 72 16.64 -10.76 -1.99
C GLU A 72 17.46 -12.00 -2.43
N GLU A 73 18.43 -11.81 -3.32
CA GLU A 73 19.33 -12.91 -3.74
C GLU A 73 20.25 -13.36 -2.59
N GLU A 74 20.76 -12.42 -1.78
CA GLU A 74 21.53 -12.76 -0.56
C GLU A 74 20.67 -13.58 0.41
N LEU A 75 19.42 -13.17 0.67
CA LEU A 75 18.51 -13.94 1.51
C LEU A 75 18.24 -15.34 0.95
N LYS A 76 18.05 -15.44 -0.36
CA LYS A 76 17.84 -16.73 -1.04
C LYS A 76 19.04 -17.66 -0.85
N GLN A 77 20.25 -17.16 -1.06
CA GLN A 77 21.47 -17.93 -0.83
C GLN A 77 21.58 -18.38 0.62
N MET A 78 21.35 -17.49 1.57
CA MET A 78 21.35 -17.84 2.99
C MET A 78 20.29 -18.91 3.33
N MET A 79 19.07 -18.82 2.78
CA MET A 79 18.01 -19.80 2.99
C MET A 79 18.37 -21.18 2.43
N ILE A 80 19.07 -21.21 1.29
CA ILE A 80 19.47 -22.46 0.64
C ILE A 80 20.64 -23.11 1.38
N TYR A 81 21.65 -22.33 1.79
CA TYR A 81 22.90 -22.88 2.35
C TYR A 81 22.89 -23.01 3.88
N LEU A 82 22.21 -22.09 4.59
CA LEU A 82 22.19 -22.05 6.04
C LEU A 82 20.83 -22.43 6.65
N GLY A 83 19.78 -22.40 5.82
CA GLY A 83 18.42 -22.69 6.25
C GLY A 83 18.08 -24.18 6.24
N ARG A 84 16.92 -24.52 6.81
CA ARG A 84 16.34 -25.86 6.69
C ARG A 84 15.92 -26.16 5.24
N PRO A 85 15.90 -27.42 4.82
CA PRO A 85 15.34 -27.80 3.52
C PRO A 85 13.91 -27.25 3.34
N GLY A 86 13.65 -26.63 2.19
CA GLY A 86 12.33 -26.06 1.90
C GLY A 86 12.14 -24.60 2.35
N LEU A 87 13.10 -24.00 3.06
CA LEU A 87 12.95 -22.64 3.59
C LEU A 87 12.73 -21.59 2.48
N TRP A 88 13.34 -21.76 1.31
CA TRP A 88 13.14 -20.88 0.16
C TRP A 88 11.71 -21.00 -0.41
N GLN A 89 11.14 -22.20 -0.44
CA GLN A 89 9.76 -22.42 -0.86
C GLN A 89 8.78 -21.76 0.12
N ASP A 90 9.03 -21.90 1.42
CA ASP A 90 8.23 -21.23 2.45
C ASP A 90 8.30 -19.70 2.28
N TRP A 91 9.48 -19.14 2.02
CA TRP A 91 9.66 -17.73 1.71
C TRP A 91 8.78 -17.26 0.54
N GLN A 92 8.75 -18.02 -0.54
CA GLN A 92 7.92 -17.71 -1.70
C GLN A 92 6.42 -17.76 -1.36
N GLN A 93 6.00 -18.73 -0.55
CA GLN A 93 4.62 -18.82 -0.07
C GLN A 93 4.26 -17.62 0.81
N PHE A 94 5.09 -17.25 1.77
CA PHE A 94 4.88 -16.07 2.61
C PHE A 94 4.81 -14.77 1.79
N GLN A 95 5.63 -14.63 0.78
CA GLN A 95 5.53 -13.49 -0.13
C GLN A 95 4.18 -13.46 -0.88
N ALA A 96 3.75 -14.60 -1.38
CA ALA A 96 2.49 -14.71 -2.10
C ALA A 96 1.28 -14.42 -1.20
N GLU A 97 1.29 -14.91 0.03
CA GLU A 97 0.26 -14.65 1.04
C GLU A 97 0.24 -13.17 1.45
N ALA A 98 1.40 -12.56 1.68
CA ALA A 98 1.53 -11.15 2.00
C ALA A 98 0.94 -10.26 0.89
N ARG A 99 1.22 -10.56 -0.39
CA ARG A 99 0.62 -9.85 -1.53
C ARG A 99 -0.89 -10.05 -1.60
N LYS A 100 -1.37 -11.27 -1.35
CA LYS A 100 -2.80 -11.60 -1.40
C LYS A 100 -3.58 -10.87 -0.32
N SER A 101 -3.07 -10.86 0.92
CA SER A 101 -3.71 -10.18 2.06
C SER A 101 -3.79 -8.66 1.83
N ARG A 102 -2.73 -8.04 1.30
CA ARG A 102 -2.73 -6.61 0.99
C ARG A 102 -3.74 -6.25 -0.10
N ARG A 103 -3.79 -7.02 -1.19
CA ARG A 103 -4.78 -6.80 -2.25
C ARG A 103 -6.21 -6.89 -1.72
N TYR A 104 -6.44 -7.81 -0.79
CA TYR A 104 -7.74 -7.91 -0.12
C TYR A 104 -8.03 -6.68 0.72
N GLN A 105 -7.08 -6.22 1.53
CA GLN A 105 -7.23 -5.00 2.33
C GLN A 105 -7.43 -3.75 1.47
N GLU A 106 -6.69 -3.60 0.37
CA GLU A 106 -6.85 -2.50 -0.58
C GLU A 106 -8.26 -2.49 -1.20
N LYS A 107 -8.77 -3.66 -1.61
CA LYS A 107 -10.15 -3.78 -2.12
C LYS A 107 -11.20 -3.44 -1.07
N MET A 108 -11.00 -3.86 0.17
CA MET A 108 -11.93 -3.52 1.27
C MET A 108 -11.88 -2.04 1.63
N ALA A 109 -10.70 -1.41 1.58
CA ALA A 109 -10.54 0.02 1.78
C ALA A 109 -11.21 0.82 0.66
N GLN A 110 -11.07 0.40 -0.60
CA GLN A 110 -11.75 1.04 -1.74
C GLN A 110 -13.28 0.96 -1.61
N LYS A 111 -13.82 -0.21 -1.28
CA LYS A 111 -15.27 -0.37 -1.05
C LYS A 111 -15.80 0.56 0.04
N ARG A 112 -15.08 0.66 1.18
CA ARG A 112 -15.46 1.61 2.24
C ARG A 112 -15.42 3.06 1.77
N GLN A 113 -14.45 3.44 0.94
CA GLN A 113 -14.40 4.79 0.39
C GLN A 113 -15.57 5.07 -0.56
N GLU A 114 -15.93 4.09 -1.40
CA GLU A 114 -17.08 4.19 -2.30
C GLU A 114 -18.38 4.36 -1.50
N GLU A 115 -18.63 3.56 -0.46
CA GLU A 115 -19.77 3.67 0.45
C GLU A 115 -19.83 5.05 1.12
N ILE A 116 -18.71 5.55 1.66
CA ILE A 116 -18.64 6.88 2.28
C ILE A 116 -18.95 7.98 1.27
N MET A 117 -18.41 7.90 0.06
CA MET A 117 -18.67 8.89 -0.99
C MET A 117 -20.14 8.91 -1.40
N GLU A 118 -20.81 7.77 -1.44
CA GLU A 118 -22.22 7.65 -1.73
C GLU A 118 -23.07 8.34 -0.64
N TYR A 119 -22.78 8.09 0.64
CA TYR A 119 -23.47 8.77 1.76
C TYR A 119 -23.21 10.28 1.77
N VAL A 120 -21.98 10.71 1.47
CA VAL A 120 -21.65 12.14 1.35
C VAL A 120 -22.43 12.79 0.20
N GLY A 121 -22.54 12.11 -0.94
CA GLY A 121 -23.35 12.57 -2.08
C GLY A 121 -24.81 12.77 -1.71
N TYR A 122 -25.43 11.81 -1.04
CA TYR A 122 -26.82 11.93 -0.57
C TYR A 122 -27.01 13.06 0.47
N SER A 123 -26.09 13.23 1.40
CA SER A 123 -26.18 14.29 2.42
C SER A 123 -26.09 15.69 1.81
N ILE A 124 -25.19 15.90 0.85
CA ILE A 124 -25.07 17.18 0.14
C ILE A 124 -26.33 17.47 -0.68
N GLY A 125 -26.85 16.47 -1.39
CA GLY A 125 -28.10 16.60 -2.14
C GLY A 125 -29.29 17.00 -1.25
N PHE A 126 -29.42 16.39 -0.08
CA PHE A 126 -30.45 16.72 0.89
C PHE A 126 -30.34 18.15 1.42
N ILE A 127 -29.15 18.62 1.76
CA ILE A 127 -28.87 19.98 2.22
C ILE A 127 -29.29 21.00 1.15
N ILE A 128 -28.97 20.75 -0.13
CA ILE A 128 -29.32 21.61 -1.24
C ILE A 128 -30.86 21.71 -1.38
N ILE A 129 -31.57 20.59 -1.29
CA ILE A 129 -33.06 20.57 -1.40
C ILE A 129 -33.67 21.36 -0.27
N VAL A 130 -33.24 21.18 0.98
CA VAL A 130 -33.74 21.93 2.15
C VAL A 130 -33.48 23.42 2.00
N PHE A 131 -32.29 23.81 1.49
CA PHE A 131 -31.95 25.20 1.26
C PHE A 131 -32.86 25.86 0.22
N PHE A 132 -33.11 25.21 -0.91
CA PHE A 132 -34.01 25.72 -1.95
C PHE A 132 -35.47 25.74 -1.47
N ALA A 133 -35.94 24.76 -0.71
CA ALA A 133 -37.26 24.76 -0.12
C ALA A 133 -37.44 25.93 0.88
N GLY A 134 -36.44 26.23 1.70
CA GLY A 134 -36.41 27.37 2.59
C GLY A 134 -36.47 28.72 1.85
N LEU A 135 -35.69 28.86 0.76
CA LEU A 135 -35.75 30.06 -0.08
C LEU A 135 -37.11 30.25 -0.75
N ALA A 136 -37.71 29.18 -1.25
CA ALA A 136 -39.03 29.23 -1.86
C ALA A 136 -40.10 29.64 -0.85
N ALA A 137 -40.08 29.06 0.34
CA ALA A 137 -41.01 29.41 1.44
C ALA A 137 -40.84 30.87 1.86
N TRP A 138 -39.59 31.35 1.99
CA TRP A 138 -39.32 32.74 2.32
C TRP A 138 -39.81 33.70 1.23
N PHE A 139 -39.63 33.36 -0.03
CA PHE A 139 -40.10 34.17 -1.17
C PHE A 139 -41.62 34.26 -1.21
N VAL A 140 -42.31 33.13 -1.01
CA VAL A 140 -43.77 33.09 -0.96
C VAL A 140 -44.31 33.91 0.24
N ALA A 141 -43.68 33.79 1.42
CA ALA A 141 -44.09 34.58 2.62
C ALA A 141 -43.95 36.09 2.40
N LYS A 142 -42.86 36.50 1.70
CA LYS A 142 -42.62 37.90 1.36
C LYS A 142 -43.62 38.41 0.32
N TRP A 143 -44.00 37.56 -0.66
CA TRP A 143 -44.93 37.96 -1.73
C TRP A 143 -46.39 38.02 -1.25
N THR A 144 -46.77 37.19 -0.29
CA THR A 144 -48.11 37.20 0.33
C THR A 144 -48.29 38.26 1.43
N GLY A 145 -47.25 39.10 1.68
CA GLY A 145 -47.36 40.25 2.60
C GLY A 145 -47.48 39.88 4.07
N ARG A 146 -47.03 38.69 4.48
CA ARG A 146 -47.10 38.18 5.85
C ARG A 146 -45.81 38.43 6.66
N LEU A 147 -44.86 39.23 6.16
CA LEU A 147 -43.69 39.74 6.86
C LEU A 147 -43.60 41.24 6.69
#